data_24d2f15cc11787cf67de362b02643eaa
#
_entry.id   24d2f15cc11787cf67de362b02643eaa
#
_cell.length_a   1.000
_cell.length_b   1.000
_cell.length_c   1.000
_cell.angle_alpha   90.00
_cell.angle_beta   90.00
_cell.angle_gamma   90.00
#
_symmetry.space_group_name_H-M   'P 1'
#
loop_
_entity.id
_entity.type
_entity.pdbx_description
1 polymer ?
#
loop_
_entity_poly.entity_id
_entity_poly.type
_entity_poly.pdbx_seq_one_letter_code
_entity_poly.pdbx_strand_id
1 'polypeptide(L)'
;LDPAMRGWMNDTKSYIPPVEINGVMRAGSVGKVIQNNNNPNFQVGDCVSSWGGVQQYCVSDGEGCFKVDEKAASMPTFLSVLGMPGMTAYFGILEVGKIKEGDTVLVSAAAGAVGSIVGQIAKIKGCKVVGIAGGKEKCDYVINELGFDGCVDYKNESIKRGIKRECPDGIDVYFDNVGGEILDAALVFLRMGARIVVCGAISQYNEMSAKGPDNYLSLLVNR
;
A
#
# COMPACT_ATOMS: atom_id res chain seq x y z
N LEU A 1 -1.03 12.02 -1.36
CA LEU A 1 0.24 11.86 -0.65
C LEU A 1 0.42 10.40 -0.25
N ASP A 2 1.64 9.89 -0.39
CA ASP A 2 2.02 8.51 -0.08
C ASP A 2 3.09 8.51 1.02
N PRO A 3 3.07 7.58 1.99
CA PRO A 3 4.08 7.51 3.04
C PRO A 3 5.53 7.38 2.52
N ALA A 4 5.74 6.73 1.38
CA ALA A 4 7.07 6.60 0.75
C ALA A 4 7.68 7.95 0.36
N MET A 5 6.85 8.98 0.13
CA MET A 5 7.30 10.34 -0.16
C MET A 5 8.13 10.96 0.97
N ARG A 6 8.01 10.43 2.20
CA ARG A 6 8.85 10.87 3.32
C ARG A 6 10.34 10.66 3.01
N GLY A 7 10.70 9.55 2.35
CA GLY A 7 12.07 9.28 1.91
C GLY A 7 12.59 10.26 0.85
N TRP A 8 11.71 10.83 0.03
CA TRP A 8 12.10 11.80 -1.01
C TRP A 8 12.47 13.19 -0.45
N MET A 9 12.21 13.42 0.84
CA MET A 9 12.57 14.65 1.56
C MET A 9 13.93 14.53 2.27
N ASN A 10 14.56 13.37 2.23
CA ASN A 10 15.87 13.12 2.82
C ASN A 10 16.96 13.21 1.74
N ASP A 11 18.07 13.89 2.07
CA ASP A 11 19.27 13.90 1.23
C ASP A 11 20.09 12.62 1.42
N THR A 12 19.49 11.51 1.01
CA THR A 12 20.11 10.17 1.09
C THR A 12 19.92 9.43 -0.23
N LYS A 13 20.83 8.49 -0.53
CA LYS A 13 20.72 7.64 -1.71
C LYS A 13 19.40 6.84 -1.68
N SER A 14 18.58 7.02 -2.71
CA SER A 14 17.31 6.32 -2.91
C SER A 14 17.13 5.96 -4.38
N TYR A 15 16.03 5.26 -4.72
CA TYR A 15 15.66 4.93 -6.10
C TYR A 15 15.22 6.16 -6.92
N ILE A 16 15.00 7.29 -6.28
CA ILE A 16 14.64 8.57 -6.89
C ILE A 16 15.42 9.69 -6.20
N PRO A 17 15.89 10.73 -6.91
CA PRO A 17 16.55 11.87 -6.30
C PRO A 17 15.67 12.57 -5.26
N PRO A 18 16.23 13.17 -4.20
CA PRO A 18 15.46 13.96 -3.26
C PRO A 18 14.77 15.14 -3.95
N VAL A 19 13.70 15.63 -3.33
CA VAL A 19 13.04 16.88 -3.76
C VAL A 19 13.91 18.05 -3.30
N GLU A 20 14.21 18.96 -4.22
CA GLU A 20 15.00 20.15 -3.92
C GLU A 20 14.31 21.06 -2.94
N ILE A 21 15.08 21.76 -2.10
CA ILE A 21 14.55 22.75 -1.17
C ILE A 21 13.94 23.89 -2.00
N ASN A 22 12.72 24.30 -1.62
CA ASN A 22 11.85 25.23 -2.35
C ASN A 22 11.30 24.70 -3.68
N GLY A 23 11.57 23.44 -4.04
CA GLY A 23 10.94 22.78 -5.16
C GLY A 23 9.51 22.33 -4.82
N VAL A 24 8.69 22.11 -5.85
CA VAL A 24 7.35 21.52 -5.69
C VAL A 24 7.50 20.06 -5.26
N MET A 25 6.82 19.68 -4.19
CA MET A 25 6.81 18.30 -3.73
C MET A 25 6.25 17.38 -4.82
N ARG A 26 7.05 16.42 -5.24
CA ARG A 26 6.68 15.46 -6.28
C ARG A 26 5.52 14.60 -5.83
N ALA A 27 4.48 14.49 -6.64
CA ALA A 27 3.32 13.63 -6.37
C ALA A 27 2.54 13.35 -7.64
N GLY A 28 1.86 12.21 -7.68
CA GLY A 28 0.76 11.99 -8.61
C GLY A 28 -0.40 12.92 -8.27
N SER A 29 -1.05 13.46 -9.28
CA SER A 29 -2.17 14.38 -9.15
C SER A 29 -3.27 14.07 -10.16
N VAL A 30 -4.49 14.44 -9.84
CA VAL A 30 -5.61 14.51 -10.78
C VAL A 30 -6.14 15.93 -10.82
N GLY A 31 -6.54 16.39 -11.99
CA GLY A 31 -7.01 17.75 -12.16
C GLY A 31 -7.76 17.95 -13.47
N LYS A 32 -8.21 19.18 -13.69
CA LYS A 32 -8.87 19.60 -14.96
C LYS A 32 -7.96 20.53 -15.75
N VAL A 33 -7.93 20.31 -17.04
CA VAL A 33 -7.30 21.24 -17.98
C VAL A 33 -8.11 22.53 -18.01
N ILE A 34 -7.52 23.61 -17.53
CA ILE A 34 -8.16 24.93 -17.48
C ILE A 34 -7.73 25.83 -18.64
N GLN A 35 -6.59 25.54 -19.24
CA GLN A 35 -6.06 26.26 -20.39
C GLN A 35 -5.28 25.27 -21.27
N ASN A 36 -5.42 25.39 -22.59
CA ASN A 36 -4.66 24.64 -23.57
C ASN A 36 -4.08 25.57 -24.62
N ASN A 37 -2.79 25.49 -24.84
CA ASN A 37 -2.06 26.27 -25.83
C ASN A 37 -1.72 25.38 -27.05
N ASN A 38 -2.76 24.98 -27.76
CA ASN A 38 -2.70 24.17 -29.00
C ASN A 38 -2.10 22.76 -28.83
N ASN A 39 -2.12 22.15 -27.66
CA ASN A 39 -1.79 20.73 -27.56
C ASN A 39 -2.97 19.90 -28.13
N PRO A 40 -2.75 19.11 -29.19
CA PRO A 40 -3.84 18.40 -29.89
C PRO A 40 -4.45 17.26 -29.05
N ASN A 41 -3.73 16.78 -28.02
CA ASN A 41 -4.16 15.64 -27.23
C ASN A 41 -5.14 15.98 -26.12
N PHE A 42 -5.25 17.27 -25.75
CA PHE A 42 -6.06 17.71 -24.61
C PHE A 42 -6.96 18.88 -25.00
N GLN A 43 -8.07 19.01 -24.26
CA GLN A 43 -9.01 20.13 -24.40
C GLN A 43 -9.30 20.72 -23.03
N VAL A 44 -9.69 22.00 -22.99
CA VAL A 44 -10.15 22.63 -21.75
C VAL A 44 -11.38 21.87 -21.23
N GLY A 45 -11.32 21.50 -19.95
CA GLY A 45 -12.33 20.67 -19.29
C GLY A 45 -11.98 19.20 -19.19
N ASP A 46 -10.99 18.69 -19.95
CA ASP A 46 -10.53 17.32 -19.78
C ASP A 46 -10.03 17.05 -18.36
N CYS A 47 -10.41 15.92 -17.82
CA CYS A 47 -9.84 15.40 -16.56
C CYS A 47 -8.61 14.59 -16.87
N VAL A 48 -7.54 14.85 -16.11
CA VAL A 48 -6.23 14.24 -16.34
C VAL A 48 -5.61 13.75 -15.03
N SER A 49 -4.91 12.63 -15.15
CA SER A 49 -3.93 12.17 -14.14
C SER A 49 -2.53 12.52 -14.62
N SER A 50 -1.68 13.01 -13.77
CA SER A 50 -0.32 13.48 -14.09
C SER A 50 0.62 13.41 -12.89
N TRP A 51 1.89 13.73 -13.10
CA TRP A 51 2.87 14.00 -12.05
C TRP A 51 2.98 15.50 -11.74
N GLY A 52 1.84 16.18 -11.65
CA GLY A 52 1.78 17.64 -11.43
C GLY A 52 2.28 18.11 -10.07
N GLY A 53 2.57 17.23 -9.13
CA GLY A 53 3.07 17.57 -7.81
C GLY A 53 1.98 18.11 -6.86
N VAL A 54 2.39 18.52 -5.66
CA VAL A 54 1.51 19.08 -4.62
C VAL A 54 1.38 20.58 -4.82
N GLN A 55 0.49 20.97 -5.71
CA GLN A 55 0.21 22.38 -6.04
C GLN A 55 -1.20 22.54 -6.61
N GLN A 56 -1.73 23.76 -6.58
CA GLN A 56 -3.07 24.06 -7.10
C GLN A 56 -3.14 24.05 -8.62
N TYR A 57 -2.10 24.55 -9.27
CA TYR A 57 -1.98 24.63 -10.72
C TYR A 57 -0.60 24.16 -11.14
N CYS A 58 -0.54 23.46 -12.25
CA CYS A 58 0.73 23.11 -12.88
C CYS A 58 0.65 23.40 -14.39
N VAL A 59 1.79 23.72 -14.97
CA VAL A 59 1.97 23.83 -16.41
C VAL A 59 2.69 22.57 -16.88
N SER A 60 2.18 21.92 -17.94
CA SER A 60 2.74 20.71 -18.53
C SER A 60 2.66 20.80 -20.05
N ASP A 61 3.61 20.17 -20.72
CA ASP A 61 3.59 19.94 -22.17
C ASP A 61 2.64 18.80 -22.57
N GLY A 62 2.10 18.08 -21.56
CA GLY A 62 1.22 16.93 -21.72
C GLY A 62 1.96 15.60 -21.69
N GLU A 63 3.29 15.57 -21.60
CA GLU A 63 4.04 14.33 -21.40
C GLU A 63 3.72 13.75 -20.02
N GLY A 64 3.46 12.43 -19.97
CA GLY A 64 3.06 11.75 -18.73
C GLY A 64 1.67 12.14 -18.18
N CYS A 65 0.88 12.89 -18.96
CA CYS A 65 -0.51 13.15 -18.66
C CYS A 65 -1.43 12.15 -19.36
N PHE A 66 -2.41 11.64 -18.62
CA PHE A 66 -3.39 10.68 -19.13
C PHE A 66 -4.80 11.21 -18.87
N LYS A 67 -5.66 11.19 -19.90
CA LYS A 67 -7.08 11.47 -19.70
C LYS A 67 -7.70 10.41 -18.80
N VAL A 68 -8.54 10.84 -17.87
CA VAL A 68 -9.32 9.96 -17.00
C VAL A 68 -10.79 10.19 -17.25
N ASP A 69 -11.56 9.10 -17.25
CA ASP A 69 -12.99 9.16 -17.51
C ASP A 69 -13.79 9.33 -16.22
N GLU A 70 -14.26 10.54 -15.94
CA GLU A 70 -15.11 10.86 -14.78
C GLU A 70 -16.44 10.08 -14.78
N LYS A 71 -16.89 9.54 -15.92
CA LYS A 71 -18.10 8.70 -15.97
C LYS A 71 -17.82 7.28 -15.47
N ALA A 72 -16.60 6.78 -15.64
CA ALA A 72 -16.20 5.47 -15.17
C ALA A 72 -15.96 5.45 -13.65
N ALA A 73 -15.33 6.51 -13.09
CA ALA A 73 -15.07 6.63 -11.66
C ALA A 73 -14.81 8.08 -11.27
N SER A 74 -15.00 8.41 -9.99
CA SER A 74 -14.67 9.75 -9.47
C SER A 74 -13.16 10.04 -9.59
N MET A 75 -12.78 11.30 -9.76
CA MET A 75 -11.36 11.68 -9.92
C MET A 75 -10.44 11.14 -8.83
N PRO A 76 -10.78 11.17 -7.52
CA PRO A 76 -9.91 10.60 -6.48
C PRO A 76 -9.65 9.10 -6.64
N THR A 77 -10.54 8.36 -7.31
CA THR A 77 -10.37 6.93 -7.56
C THR A 77 -9.12 6.64 -8.41
N PHE A 78 -8.74 7.57 -9.31
CA PHE A 78 -7.54 7.46 -10.13
C PHE A 78 -6.23 7.73 -9.37
N LEU A 79 -6.32 8.17 -8.11
CA LEU A 79 -5.19 8.24 -7.18
C LEU A 79 -5.22 7.12 -6.12
N SER A 80 -6.22 6.26 -6.13
CA SER A 80 -6.40 5.16 -5.19
C SER A 80 -6.46 3.81 -5.92
N VAL A 81 -7.64 3.18 -6.02
CA VAL A 81 -7.77 1.82 -6.59
C VAL A 81 -7.45 1.75 -8.08
N LEU A 82 -7.70 2.80 -8.86
CA LEU A 82 -7.30 2.89 -10.28
C LEU A 82 -5.95 3.60 -10.50
N GLY A 83 -5.20 3.84 -9.43
CA GLY A 83 -3.89 4.48 -9.43
C GLY A 83 -2.80 3.60 -8.84
N MET A 84 -1.74 4.26 -8.32
CA MET A 84 -0.56 3.60 -7.77
C MET A 84 -0.89 2.61 -6.64
N PRO A 85 -1.75 2.92 -5.64
CA PRO A 85 -2.10 1.97 -4.58
C PRO A 85 -2.78 0.70 -5.12
N GLY A 86 -3.69 0.85 -6.10
CA GLY A 86 -4.36 -0.29 -6.73
C GLY A 86 -3.41 -1.16 -7.51
N MET A 87 -2.53 -0.57 -8.32
CA MET A 87 -1.49 -1.30 -9.06
C MET A 87 -0.52 -2.01 -8.12
N THR A 88 -0.09 -1.34 -7.06
CA THR A 88 0.78 -1.94 -6.03
C THR A 88 0.12 -3.14 -5.37
N ALA A 89 -1.14 -3.00 -4.99
CA ALA A 89 -1.91 -4.10 -4.40
C ALA A 89 -2.08 -5.27 -5.37
N TYR A 90 -2.51 -4.97 -6.60
CA TYR A 90 -2.79 -5.98 -7.62
C TYR A 90 -1.55 -6.82 -7.95
N PHE A 91 -0.47 -6.17 -8.40
CA PHE A 91 0.75 -6.89 -8.76
C PHE A 91 1.45 -7.49 -7.54
N GLY A 92 1.45 -6.79 -6.41
CA GLY A 92 2.05 -7.28 -5.18
C GLY A 92 1.40 -8.58 -4.70
N ILE A 93 0.08 -8.66 -4.65
CA ILE A 93 -0.58 -9.85 -4.10
C ILE A 93 -0.69 -10.98 -5.13
N LEU A 94 -0.91 -10.67 -6.41
CA LEU A 94 -1.12 -11.69 -7.44
C LEU A 94 0.20 -12.20 -8.04
N GLU A 95 1.11 -11.31 -8.43
CA GLU A 95 2.34 -11.71 -9.14
C GLU A 95 3.49 -12.05 -8.18
N VAL A 96 3.64 -11.31 -7.08
CA VAL A 96 4.67 -11.54 -6.07
C VAL A 96 4.16 -12.51 -5.00
N GLY A 97 3.02 -12.21 -4.41
CA GLY A 97 2.37 -13.05 -3.39
C GLY A 97 1.87 -14.38 -3.94
N LYS A 98 1.48 -14.43 -5.22
CA LYS A 98 0.98 -15.64 -5.91
C LYS A 98 -0.05 -16.40 -5.09
N ILE A 99 -1.02 -15.65 -4.55
CA ILE A 99 -2.08 -16.21 -3.69
C ILE A 99 -2.89 -17.27 -4.43
N LYS A 100 -3.36 -18.25 -3.68
CA LYS A 100 -4.23 -19.33 -4.14
C LYS A 100 -5.48 -19.40 -3.29
N GLU A 101 -6.54 -19.92 -3.83
CA GLU A 101 -7.76 -20.24 -3.06
C GLU A 101 -7.42 -21.07 -1.82
N GLY A 102 -7.95 -20.69 -0.67
CA GLY A 102 -7.69 -21.30 0.62
C GLY A 102 -6.43 -20.84 1.34
N ASP A 103 -5.55 -20.02 0.72
CA ASP A 103 -4.40 -19.43 1.41
C ASP A 103 -4.89 -18.52 2.57
N THR A 104 -4.13 -18.51 3.66
CA THR A 104 -4.26 -17.52 4.74
C THR A 104 -3.36 -16.33 4.45
N VAL A 105 -3.97 -15.18 4.19
CA VAL A 105 -3.28 -13.92 3.86
C VAL A 105 -3.33 -12.99 5.07
N LEU A 106 -2.16 -12.60 5.58
CA LEU A 106 -2.04 -11.56 6.60
C LEU A 106 -1.62 -10.24 5.93
N VAL A 107 -2.29 -9.13 6.28
CA VAL A 107 -2.04 -7.81 5.68
C VAL A 107 -1.76 -6.80 6.78
N SER A 108 -0.58 -6.21 6.83
CA SER A 108 -0.29 -5.08 7.73
C SER A 108 -0.79 -3.76 7.13
N ALA A 109 -1.09 -2.79 8.01
CA ALA A 109 -1.78 -1.54 7.63
C ALA A 109 -3.05 -1.80 6.80
N ALA A 110 -3.86 -2.76 7.24
CA ALA A 110 -5.01 -3.29 6.50
C ALA A 110 -6.08 -2.24 6.17
N ALA A 111 -6.22 -1.18 6.97
CA ALA A 111 -7.12 -0.05 6.71
C ALA A 111 -6.47 1.05 5.84
N GLY A 112 -5.23 0.86 5.38
CA GLY A 112 -4.50 1.82 4.54
C GLY A 112 -4.83 1.68 3.05
N ALA A 113 -4.31 2.63 2.24
CA ALA A 113 -4.63 2.70 0.81
C ALA A 113 -4.30 1.40 0.04
N VAL A 114 -3.13 0.81 0.27
CA VAL A 114 -2.73 -0.46 -0.36
C VAL A 114 -3.36 -1.65 0.36
N GLY A 115 -3.26 -1.70 1.69
CA GLY A 115 -3.69 -2.86 2.49
C GLY A 115 -5.18 -3.18 2.33
N SER A 116 -6.04 -2.16 2.25
CA SER A 116 -7.47 -2.35 2.04
C SER A 116 -7.80 -3.00 0.69
N ILE A 117 -7.04 -2.66 -0.35
CA ILE A 117 -7.22 -3.23 -1.69
C ILE A 117 -6.66 -4.66 -1.74
N VAL A 118 -5.48 -4.89 -1.15
CA VAL A 118 -4.84 -6.22 -1.07
C VAL A 118 -5.81 -7.24 -0.48
N GLY A 119 -6.42 -6.91 0.66
CA GLY A 119 -7.30 -7.86 1.32
C GLY A 119 -8.57 -8.15 0.53
N GLN A 120 -9.17 -7.13 -0.09
CA GLN A 120 -10.35 -7.34 -0.95
C GLN A 120 -10.00 -8.21 -2.17
N ILE A 121 -8.85 -7.99 -2.83
CA ILE A 121 -8.39 -8.87 -3.92
C ILE A 121 -8.22 -10.31 -3.41
N ALA A 122 -7.61 -10.49 -2.24
CA ALA A 122 -7.43 -11.81 -1.64
C ALA A 122 -8.77 -12.47 -1.30
N LYS A 123 -9.76 -11.72 -0.80
CA LYS A 123 -11.13 -12.22 -0.59
C LYS A 123 -11.78 -12.69 -1.89
N ILE A 124 -11.67 -11.89 -2.98
CA ILE A 124 -12.18 -12.26 -4.30
C ILE A 124 -11.54 -13.55 -4.82
N LYS A 125 -10.28 -13.81 -4.44
CA LYS A 125 -9.54 -15.04 -4.80
C LYS A 125 -9.81 -16.23 -3.88
N GLY A 126 -10.74 -16.12 -2.93
CA GLY A 126 -11.11 -17.23 -2.04
C GLY A 126 -10.13 -17.48 -0.90
N CYS A 127 -9.33 -16.49 -0.53
CA CYS A 127 -8.41 -16.57 0.61
C CYS A 127 -9.12 -16.29 1.95
N LYS A 128 -8.57 -16.83 3.04
CA LYS A 128 -8.80 -16.31 4.38
C LYS A 128 -7.93 -15.07 4.58
N VAL A 129 -8.52 -13.94 4.93
CA VAL A 129 -7.82 -12.65 5.03
C VAL A 129 -7.90 -12.08 6.43
N VAL A 130 -6.74 -11.83 7.03
CA VAL A 130 -6.59 -11.22 8.35
C VAL A 130 -5.86 -9.90 8.22
N GLY A 131 -6.42 -8.85 8.81
CA GLY A 131 -5.80 -7.53 8.84
C GLY A 131 -5.01 -7.28 10.13
N ILE A 132 -4.05 -6.38 10.08
CA ILE A 132 -3.46 -5.72 11.26
C ILE A 132 -3.71 -4.23 11.10
N ALA A 133 -4.43 -3.63 12.07
CA ALA A 133 -4.78 -2.22 12.06
C ALA A 133 -4.68 -1.64 13.48
N GLY A 134 -4.72 -0.33 13.63
CA GLY A 134 -4.54 0.32 14.92
C GLY A 134 -5.81 0.98 15.44
N GLY A 135 -6.41 0.40 16.46
CA GLY A 135 -7.62 0.86 17.12
C GLY A 135 -8.89 0.19 16.60
N LYS A 136 -9.89 0.10 17.50
CA LYS A 136 -11.13 -0.61 17.25
C LYS A 136 -11.85 -0.14 15.98
N GLU A 137 -11.94 1.17 15.75
CA GLU A 137 -12.62 1.75 14.60
C GLU A 137 -12.05 1.23 13.25
N LYS A 138 -10.70 1.18 13.13
CA LYS A 138 -10.07 0.65 11.93
C LYS A 138 -10.23 -0.85 11.78
N CYS A 139 -10.20 -1.60 12.89
CA CYS A 139 -10.46 -3.03 12.85
C CYS A 139 -11.90 -3.34 12.47
N ASP A 140 -12.87 -2.62 13.02
CA ASP A 140 -14.28 -2.74 12.66
C ASP A 140 -14.51 -2.43 11.16
N TYR A 141 -13.89 -1.37 10.64
CA TYR A 141 -13.94 -1.03 9.22
C TYR A 141 -13.36 -2.14 8.33
N VAL A 142 -12.21 -2.70 8.71
CA VAL A 142 -11.56 -3.78 7.96
C VAL A 142 -12.44 -5.03 7.91
N ILE A 143 -13.09 -5.38 9.00
CA ILE A 143 -13.98 -6.56 9.08
C ILE A 143 -15.32 -6.28 8.39
N ASN A 144 -16.00 -5.21 8.78
CA ASN A 144 -17.41 -5.02 8.43
C ASN A 144 -17.60 -4.41 7.04
N GLU A 145 -16.69 -3.53 6.61
CA GLU A 145 -16.79 -2.83 5.31
C GLU A 145 -15.94 -3.48 4.23
N LEU A 146 -14.73 -3.95 4.58
CA LEU A 146 -13.81 -4.55 3.60
C LEU A 146 -13.95 -6.08 3.52
N GLY A 147 -14.69 -6.71 4.43
CA GLY A 147 -15.00 -8.13 4.40
C GLY A 147 -13.84 -9.05 4.77
N PHE A 148 -12.87 -8.59 5.56
CA PHE A 148 -11.81 -9.44 6.09
C PHE A 148 -12.40 -10.41 7.13
N ASP A 149 -11.77 -11.57 7.29
CA ASP A 149 -12.21 -12.60 8.22
C ASP A 149 -11.83 -12.30 9.68
N GLY A 150 -10.88 -11.42 9.90
CA GLY A 150 -10.44 -10.98 11.23
C GLY A 150 -9.48 -9.81 11.17
N CYS A 151 -9.24 -9.19 12.33
CA CYS A 151 -8.28 -8.10 12.45
C CYS A 151 -7.60 -8.12 13.83
N VAL A 152 -6.30 -7.85 13.83
CA VAL A 152 -5.47 -7.69 15.03
C VAL A 152 -5.31 -6.20 15.31
N ASP A 153 -5.76 -5.76 16.49
CA ASP A 153 -5.57 -4.38 16.95
C ASP A 153 -4.21 -4.22 17.64
N TYR A 154 -3.19 -3.85 16.89
CA TYR A 154 -1.82 -3.75 17.41
C TYR A 154 -1.65 -2.69 18.51
N LYS A 155 -2.62 -1.78 18.69
CA LYS A 155 -2.58 -0.77 19.74
C LYS A 155 -3.09 -1.26 21.10
N ASN A 156 -4.01 -2.23 21.09
CA ASN A 156 -4.72 -2.65 22.27
C ASN A 156 -4.47 -4.12 22.65
N GLU A 157 -3.78 -4.88 21.80
CA GLU A 157 -3.42 -6.26 22.10
C GLU A 157 -2.00 -6.62 21.65
N SER A 158 -1.47 -7.72 22.17
CA SER A 158 -0.22 -8.28 21.69
C SER A 158 -0.36 -8.78 20.26
N ILE A 159 0.46 -8.26 19.33
CA ILE A 159 0.44 -8.62 17.91
C ILE A 159 0.58 -10.15 17.74
N LYS A 160 1.56 -10.77 18.45
CA LYS A 160 1.77 -12.23 18.37
C LYS A 160 0.55 -13.03 18.86
N ARG A 161 -0.11 -12.60 19.93
CA ARG A 161 -1.34 -13.27 20.41
C ARG A 161 -2.49 -13.11 19.41
N GLY A 162 -2.65 -11.90 18.87
CA GLY A 162 -3.65 -11.62 17.85
C GLY A 162 -3.45 -12.46 16.60
N ILE A 163 -2.22 -12.51 16.06
CA ILE A 163 -1.91 -13.34 14.89
C ILE A 163 -2.18 -14.83 15.17
N LYS A 164 -1.75 -15.34 16.33
CA LYS A 164 -2.01 -16.74 16.70
C LYS A 164 -3.50 -17.07 16.80
N ARG A 165 -4.32 -16.12 17.29
CA ARG A 165 -5.77 -16.27 17.37
C ARG A 165 -6.42 -16.30 15.99
N GLU A 166 -6.07 -15.35 15.12
CA GLU A 166 -6.69 -15.19 13.81
C GLU A 166 -6.14 -16.15 12.75
N CYS A 167 -4.87 -16.52 12.86
CA CYS A 167 -4.16 -17.42 11.94
C CYS A 167 -3.65 -18.67 12.69
N PRO A 168 -4.54 -19.50 13.31
CA PRO A 168 -4.11 -20.63 14.14
C PRO A 168 -3.28 -21.66 13.38
N ASP A 169 -3.54 -21.83 12.09
CA ASP A 169 -2.84 -22.77 11.19
C ASP A 169 -1.63 -22.16 10.49
N GLY A 170 -1.29 -20.89 10.76
CA GLY A 170 -0.18 -20.17 10.16
C GLY A 170 -0.58 -19.32 8.95
N ILE A 171 0.42 -18.65 8.37
CA ILE A 171 0.29 -17.66 7.31
C ILE A 171 0.93 -18.20 6.03
N ASP A 172 0.19 -18.21 4.92
CA ASP A 172 0.69 -18.59 3.60
C ASP A 172 1.28 -17.38 2.85
N VAL A 173 0.67 -16.20 3.00
CA VAL A 173 1.18 -14.97 2.42
C VAL A 173 1.08 -13.82 3.42
N TYR A 174 2.18 -13.14 3.66
CA TYR A 174 2.21 -11.90 4.44
C TYR A 174 2.48 -10.72 3.51
N PHE A 175 1.55 -9.77 3.46
CA PHE A 175 1.71 -8.51 2.72
C PHE A 175 2.15 -7.42 3.69
N ASP A 176 3.43 -7.03 3.61
CA ASP A 176 4.04 -6.11 4.55
C ASP A 176 4.11 -4.67 4.03
N ASN A 177 3.33 -3.79 4.68
CA ASN A 177 3.38 -2.35 4.49
C ASN A 177 4.13 -1.62 5.60
N VAL A 178 4.50 -2.31 6.70
CA VAL A 178 4.89 -1.67 7.97
C VAL A 178 6.31 -1.97 8.39
N GLY A 179 6.77 -3.22 8.25
CA GLY A 179 8.06 -3.66 8.80
C GLY A 179 8.08 -3.70 10.33
N GLY A 180 9.27 -3.62 10.92
CA GLY A 180 9.49 -3.52 12.36
C GLY A 180 8.85 -4.65 13.17
N GLU A 181 8.28 -4.33 14.34
CA GLU A 181 7.69 -5.30 15.27
C GLU A 181 6.56 -6.14 14.65
N ILE A 182 5.81 -5.57 13.69
CA ILE A 182 4.74 -6.31 13.01
C ILE A 182 5.33 -7.37 12.10
N LEU A 183 6.38 -7.04 11.35
CA LEU A 183 7.12 -8.02 10.54
C LEU A 183 7.70 -9.13 11.44
N ASP A 184 8.39 -8.75 12.52
CA ASP A 184 8.95 -9.72 13.48
C ASP A 184 7.90 -10.67 14.06
N ALA A 185 6.72 -10.14 14.36
CA ALA A 185 5.61 -10.96 14.85
C ALA A 185 5.08 -11.91 13.77
N ALA A 186 4.92 -11.43 12.53
CA ALA A 186 4.42 -12.23 11.42
C ALA A 186 5.35 -13.39 11.05
N LEU A 187 6.67 -13.14 11.06
CA LEU A 187 7.70 -14.15 10.74
C LEU A 187 7.63 -15.42 11.61
N VAL A 188 7.12 -15.30 12.84
CA VAL A 188 6.97 -16.45 13.77
C VAL A 188 5.88 -17.43 13.31
N PHE A 189 4.88 -16.95 12.58
CA PHE A 189 3.68 -17.72 12.23
C PHE A 189 3.61 -18.12 10.75
N LEU A 190 4.71 -17.97 10.01
CA LEU A 190 4.77 -18.37 8.61
C LEU A 190 4.69 -19.89 8.47
N ARG A 191 3.92 -20.35 7.49
CA ARG A 191 3.93 -21.74 7.05
C ARG A 191 5.18 -22.05 6.22
N MET A 192 5.47 -23.32 6.07
CA MET A 192 6.50 -23.79 5.14
C MET A 192 6.18 -23.31 3.71
N GLY A 193 7.14 -22.66 3.07
CA GLY A 193 6.96 -22.11 1.71
C GLY A 193 6.09 -20.83 1.65
N ALA A 194 5.82 -20.20 2.80
CA ALA A 194 5.11 -18.92 2.83
C ALA A 194 5.86 -17.83 2.05
N ARG A 195 5.12 -16.85 1.57
CA ARG A 195 5.67 -15.73 0.80
C ARG A 195 5.46 -14.43 1.55
N ILE A 196 6.48 -13.58 1.56
CA ILE A 196 6.43 -12.25 2.13
C ILE A 196 6.52 -11.24 1.00
N VAL A 197 5.48 -10.43 0.82
CA VAL A 197 5.45 -9.32 -0.13
C VAL A 197 5.89 -8.07 0.62
N VAL A 198 7.14 -7.65 0.43
CA VAL A 198 7.68 -6.44 1.05
C VAL A 198 7.25 -5.24 0.20
N CYS A 199 6.19 -4.56 0.63
CA CYS A 199 5.65 -3.38 -0.05
C CYS A 199 6.20 -2.07 0.53
N GLY A 200 6.32 -2.00 1.86
CA GLY A 200 6.78 -0.81 2.55
C GLY A 200 7.26 -1.09 3.96
N ALA A 201 7.80 -0.07 4.60
CA ALA A 201 8.31 -0.13 5.97
C ALA A 201 7.97 1.17 6.71
N ILE A 202 6.66 1.52 6.76
CA ILE A 202 6.21 2.82 7.27
C ILE A 202 6.66 3.07 8.72
N SER A 203 6.84 2.03 9.53
CA SER A 203 7.37 2.14 10.89
C SER A 203 8.83 2.65 10.94
N GLN A 204 9.56 2.56 9.81
CA GLN A 204 10.98 2.90 9.72
C GLN A 204 11.25 4.23 8.98
N TYR A 205 10.24 4.84 8.35
CA TYR A 205 10.47 6.01 7.48
C TYR A 205 10.94 7.27 8.22
N ASN A 206 10.75 7.36 9.53
CA ASN A 206 11.25 8.46 10.36
C ASN A 206 12.52 8.10 11.14
N GLU A 207 12.97 6.85 11.07
CA GLU A 207 14.16 6.39 11.77
C GLU A 207 15.44 6.83 11.03
N MET A 208 16.46 7.20 11.79
CA MET A 208 17.78 7.55 11.22
C MET A 208 18.52 6.32 10.68
N SER A 209 18.21 5.15 11.19
CA SER A 209 18.78 3.87 10.77
C SER A 209 17.68 2.82 10.77
N ALA A 210 17.35 2.30 9.60
CA ALA A 210 16.41 1.20 9.49
C ALA A 210 16.98 -0.07 10.13
N LYS A 211 16.15 -0.75 10.92
CA LYS A 211 16.49 -2.04 11.52
C LYS A 211 15.83 -3.16 10.71
N GLY A 212 16.61 -4.18 10.42
CA GLY A 212 16.08 -5.44 9.90
C GLY A 212 15.30 -6.21 10.98
N PRO A 213 14.61 -7.29 10.59
CA PRO A 213 13.89 -8.12 11.56
C PRO A 213 14.86 -8.83 12.51
N ASP A 214 14.50 -8.85 13.80
CA ASP A 214 15.32 -9.52 14.84
C ASP A 214 15.31 -11.05 14.68
N ASN A 215 14.20 -11.60 14.16
CA ASN A 215 14.03 -13.05 14.01
C ASN A 215 14.13 -13.53 12.56
N TYR A 216 14.99 -12.91 11.74
CA TYR A 216 15.19 -13.27 10.32
C TYR A 216 15.53 -14.76 10.09
N LEU A 217 16.04 -15.46 11.10
CA LEU A 217 16.29 -16.89 11.01
C LEU A 217 15.00 -17.72 10.84
N SER A 218 13.82 -17.17 11.16
CA SER A 218 12.53 -17.79 10.86
C SER A 218 12.34 -18.03 9.35
N LEU A 219 12.94 -17.19 8.50
CA LEU A 219 12.92 -17.36 7.04
C LEU A 219 13.65 -18.65 6.61
N LEU A 220 14.71 -19.03 7.31
CA LEU A 220 15.44 -20.26 7.06
C LEU A 220 14.65 -21.49 7.50
N VAL A 221 13.96 -21.39 8.63
CA VAL A 221 13.21 -22.52 9.22
C VAL A 221 11.94 -22.79 8.41
N ASN A 222 11.26 -21.76 7.89
CA ASN A 222 9.99 -21.85 7.19
C ASN A 222 10.11 -21.78 5.65
N ARG A 223 11.27 -22.09 5.10
CA ARG A 223 11.54 -22.11 3.65
C ARG A 223 10.71 -23.17 2.91
#